data_629057c50737e365fb82b8b3e7bf7b52
#
_entry.id   629057c50737e365fb82b8b3e7bf7b52
#
_cell.length_a   1.000
_cell.length_b   1.000
_cell.length_c   1.000
_cell.angle_alpha   90.00
_cell.angle_beta   90.00
_cell.angle_gamma   90.00
#
_symmetry.space_group_name_H-M   'P 1'
#
loop_
_entity.id
_entity.type
_entity.pdbx_description
1 polymer ?
#
loop_
_entity_poly.entity_id
_entity_poly.type
_entity_poly.pdbx_seq_one_letter_code
_entity_poly.pdbx_strand_id
1 'polypeptide(L)'
;MRFKSGKDFCGLPSKAVTIFGMSGVGKTTLARVLLDDNWFQYSVDYRIGTRYMDEHIVDNFKREAMKVPFLRGLLLSDSIYIRSNITFDNLDPLSTYLGKPGNPEKGGIPFAEYKRRQNQHREAEIRSLMDVAEFIERARDIYRYDHFVCDSGGSLCEVVDPDNADDPVLKSLADNTLLLYIRGNAAHTNTLVERFRKYPKPMYYQPQFLEAKWEEYKSLNKIKDDNAVDPDGFAVWGFEQLLHHRVPLYEKIAQTHGYTVAMEDIPPVKTEEDFLALLSRAIDSR
;
A
#
# COMPACT_ATOMS: atom_id res chain seq x y z
N MET A 1 -0.21 18.79 -7.61
CA MET A 1 -0.30 19.68 -8.81
C MET A 1 -1.71 19.69 -9.35
N ARG A 2 -2.27 20.87 -9.69
CA ARG A 2 -3.56 21.01 -10.38
C ARG A 2 -3.34 21.65 -11.74
N PHE A 3 -3.98 21.12 -12.76
CA PHE A 3 -3.88 21.59 -14.15
C PHE A 3 -5.21 22.16 -14.60
N LYS A 4 -5.18 23.17 -15.48
CA LYS A 4 -6.37 23.80 -16.07
C LYS A 4 -6.95 22.97 -17.21
N SER A 5 -6.11 22.19 -17.88
CA SER A 5 -6.51 21.29 -18.96
C SER A 5 -5.57 20.09 -19.04
N GLY A 6 -6.04 19.00 -19.64
CA GLY A 6 -5.20 17.84 -19.93
C GLY A 6 -4.03 18.17 -20.86
N LYS A 7 -4.24 19.13 -21.79
CA LYS A 7 -3.19 19.62 -22.68
C LYS A 7 -2.03 20.27 -21.92
N ASP A 8 -2.32 21.01 -20.82
CA ASP A 8 -1.27 21.64 -20.01
C ASP A 8 -0.38 20.57 -19.34
N PHE A 9 -0.99 19.49 -18.84
CA PHE A 9 -0.25 18.37 -18.27
C PHE A 9 0.55 17.60 -19.32
N CYS A 10 -0.07 17.24 -20.45
CA CYS A 10 0.60 16.49 -21.52
C CYS A 10 1.76 17.25 -22.14
N GLY A 11 1.69 18.59 -22.17
CA GLY A 11 2.75 19.47 -22.68
C GLY A 11 3.96 19.64 -21.76
N LEU A 12 3.94 19.11 -20.53
CA LEU A 12 5.08 19.20 -19.63
C LEU A 12 6.27 18.38 -20.15
N PRO A 13 7.49 18.93 -20.11
CA PRO A 13 8.70 18.19 -20.46
C PRO A 13 9.02 17.07 -19.49
N SER A 14 8.54 17.17 -18.25
CA SER A 14 8.71 16.20 -17.19
C SER A 14 7.41 16.03 -16.42
N LYS A 15 6.94 14.80 -16.34
CA LYS A 15 5.66 14.44 -15.71
C LYS A 15 5.90 13.57 -14.49
N ALA A 16 5.15 13.82 -13.41
CA ALA A 16 5.16 12.99 -12.22
C ALA A 16 3.72 12.68 -11.81
N VAL A 17 3.40 11.40 -11.61
CA VAL A 17 2.06 10.91 -11.26
C VAL A 17 2.13 9.97 -10.08
N THR A 18 1.28 10.18 -9.08
CA THR A 18 1.04 9.20 -8.01
C THR A 18 -0.31 8.54 -8.25
N ILE A 19 -0.31 7.23 -8.47
CA ILE A 19 -1.50 6.41 -8.66
C ILE A 19 -1.92 5.83 -7.32
N PHE A 20 -3.18 6.04 -6.92
CA PHE A 20 -3.70 5.54 -5.65
C PHE A 20 -5.11 4.95 -5.79
N GLY A 21 -5.52 4.19 -4.78
CA GLY A 21 -6.81 3.49 -4.74
C GLY A 21 -6.69 2.11 -4.14
N MET A 22 -7.79 1.39 -4.08
CA MET A 22 -7.90 0.07 -3.49
C MET A 22 -6.95 -0.94 -4.11
N SER A 23 -6.64 -2.01 -3.38
CA SER A 23 -5.91 -3.15 -3.94
C SER A 23 -6.67 -3.75 -5.14
N GLY A 24 -5.94 -4.14 -6.18
CA GLY A 24 -6.49 -4.83 -7.34
C GLY A 24 -7.23 -3.95 -8.38
N VAL A 25 -7.32 -2.61 -8.19
CA VAL A 25 -7.95 -1.72 -9.19
C VAL A 25 -7.08 -1.45 -10.43
N GLY A 26 -5.86 -2.01 -10.50
CA GLY A 26 -5.00 -1.88 -11.67
C GLY A 26 -3.84 -0.88 -11.54
N LYS A 27 -3.53 -0.35 -10.34
CA LYS A 27 -2.41 0.59 -10.13
C LYS A 27 -1.08 0.08 -10.68
N THR A 28 -0.67 -1.10 -10.24
CA THR A 28 0.59 -1.72 -10.68
C THR A 28 0.58 -2.08 -12.17
N THR A 29 -0.57 -2.48 -12.71
CA THR A 29 -0.74 -2.73 -14.15
C THR A 29 -0.52 -1.46 -14.94
N LEU A 30 -1.13 -0.35 -14.50
CA LEU A 30 -0.99 0.94 -15.15
C LEU A 30 0.45 1.47 -15.08
N ALA A 31 1.10 1.34 -13.91
CA ALA A 31 2.50 1.73 -13.76
C ALA A 31 3.44 0.91 -14.66
N ARG A 32 3.15 -0.38 -14.89
CA ARG A 32 3.95 -1.25 -15.78
C ARG A 32 3.87 -0.89 -17.24
N VAL A 33 2.74 -0.35 -17.71
CA VAL A 33 2.61 0.12 -19.09
C VAL A 33 3.64 1.18 -19.42
N LEU A 34 4.11 1.93 -18.43
CA LEU A 34 5.03 3.06 -18.58
C LEU A 34 6.52 2.68 -18.46
N LEU A 35 6.86 1.41 -18.17
CA LEU A 35 8.25 1.01 -17.89
C LEU A 35 9.19 1.18 -19.07
N ASP A 36 8.69 1.02 -20.29
CA ASP A 36 9.50 1.10 -21.53
C ASP A 36 9.54 2.51 -22.13
N ASP A 37 8.85 3.49 -21.52
CA ASP A 37 8.57 4.82 -22.06
C ASP A 37 9.23 5.97 -21.27
N ASN A 38 10.45 5.78 -20.79
CA ASN A 38 11.20 6.84 -20.06
C ASN A 38 10.54 7.30 -18.75
N TRP A 39 9.83 6.38 -18.07
CA TRP A 39 9.21 6.59 -16.76
C TRP A 39 9.94 5.81 -15.66
N PHE A 40 10.38 6.52 -14.63
CA PHE A 40 10.87 5.86 -13.42
C PHE A 40 9.70 5.35 -12.59
N GLN A 41 9.68 4.06 -12.32
CA GLN A 41 8.68 3.46 -11.45
C GLN A 41 9.14 3.43 -9.99
N TYR A 42 8.34 4.04 -9.12
CA TYR A 42 8.49 4.00 -7.67
C TYR A 42 7.33 3.22 -7.04
N SER A 43 7.62 2.24 -6.20
CA SER A 43 6.62 1.50 -5.44
C SER A 43 6.80 1.77 -3.95
N VAL A 44 5.75 2.30 -3.31
CA VAL A 44 5.73 2.56 -1.87
C VAL A 44 5.87 1.25 -1.10
N ASP A 45 5.14 0.20 -1.47
CA ASP A 45 5.20 -1.10 -0.79
C ASP A 45 6.59 -1.74 -0.87
N TYR A 46 7.24 -1.66 -2.04
CA TYR A 46 8.62 -2.10 -2.20
C TYR A 46 9.58 -1.31 -1.30
N ARG A 47 9.40 0.00 -1.23
CA ARG A 47 10.22 0.89 -0.41
C ARG A 47 10.03 0.63 1.09
N ILE A 48 8.78 0.41 1.53
CA ILE A 48 8.46 -0.03 2.89
C ILE A 48 9.28 -1.27 3.24
N GLY A 49 9.16 -2.31 2.41
CA GLY A 49 9.77 -3.61 2.68
C GLY A 49 11.30 -3.61 2.65
N THR A 50 11.92 -2.87 1.71
CA THR A 50 13.37 -2.91 1.48
C THR A 50 14.16 -1.86 2.25
N ARG A 51 13.55 -0.71 2.56
CA ARG A 51 14.27 0.38 3.25
C ARG A 51 13.90 0.50 4.72
N TYR A 52 12.61 0.43 5.02
CA TYR A 52 12.14 0.81 6.36
C TYR A 52 11.79 -0.38 7.23
N MET A 53 11.45 -1.53 6.64
CA MET A 53 11.03 -2.72 7.37
C MET A 53 11.97 -3.92 7.21
N ASP A 54 13.02 -3.83 6.37
CA ASP A 54 13.91 -4.97 6.05
C ASP A 54 14.49 -5.62 7.31
N GLU A 55 15.07 -4.82 8.20
CA GLU A 55 15.67 -5.33 9.45
C GLU A 55 14.61 -6.00 10.34
N HIS A 56 13.43 -5.43 10.47
CA HIS A 56 12.34 -6.01 11.26
C HIS A 56 11.86 -7.33 10.69
N ILE A 57 11.76 -7.43 9.36
CA ILE A 57 11.36 -8.65 8.65
C ILE A 57 12.43 -9.73 8.84
N VAL A 58 13.68 -9.39 8.59
CA VAL A 58 14.81 -10.31 8.71
C VAL A 58 14.99 -10.80 10.15
N ASP A 59 14.86 -9.93 11.13
CA ASP A 59 14.93 -10.30 12.55
C ASP A 59 13.78 -11.21 12.98
N ASN A 60 12.59 -11.03 12.40
CA ASN A 60 11.49 -11.96 12.64
C ASN A 60 11.82 -13.35 12.09
N PHE A 61 12.39 -13.45 10.88
CA PHE A 61 12.83 -14.73 10.31
C PHE A 61 13.95 -15.37 11.14
N LYS A 62 14.93 -14.58 11.62
CA LYS A 62 15.98 -15.08 12.51
C LYS A 62 15.41 -15.63 13.82
N ARG A 63 14.44 -14.94 14.44
CA ARG A 63 13.78 -15.45 15.66
C ARG A 63 13.13 -16.80 15.45
N GLU A 64 12.46 -17.01 14.32
CA GLU A 64 11.86 -18.30 13.98
C GLU A 64 12.95 -19.37 13.70
N ALA A 65 13.98 -19.02 12.93
CA ALA A 65 15.10 -19.93 12.66
C ALA A 65 15.86 -20.35 13.93
N MET A 66 16.00 -19.45 14.92
CA MET A 66 16.65 -19.74 16.20
C MET A 66 15.88 -20.78 17.06
N LYS A 67 14.60 -21.04 16.79
CA LYS A 67 13.84 -22.11 17.43
C LYS A 67 14.23 -23.50 16.90
N VAL A 68 14.84 -23.57 15.72
CA VAL A 68 15.29 -24.82 15.10
C VAL A 68 16.76 -25.06 15.46
N PRO A 69 17.10 -26.12 16.24
CA PRO A 69 18.48 -26.34 16.74
C PRO A 69 19.56 -26.35 15.66
N PHE A 70 19.29 -26.97 14.50
CA PHE A 70 20.21 -27.01 13.37
C PHE A 70 20.50 -25.61 12.82
N LEU A 71 19.47 -24.80 12.57
CA LEU A 71 19.64 -23.43 12.03
C LEU A 71 20.29 -22.50 13.06
N ARG A 72 19.95 -22.68 14.36
CA ARG A 72 20.55 -21.92 15.46
C ARG A 72 22.07 -22.07 15.49
N GLY A 73 22.59 -23.31 15.39
CA GLY A 73 24.01 -23.55 15.37
C GLY A 73 24.72 -22.82 14.22
N LEU A 74 24.14 -22.88 13.03
CA LEU A 74 24.70 -22.24 11.84
C LEU A 74 24.65 -20.70 11.90
N LEU A 75 23.58 -20.14 12.47
CA LEU A 75 23.47 -18.69 12.65
C LEU A 75 24.48 -18.17 13.70
N LEU A 76 24.63 -18.89 14.81
CA LEU A 76 25.59 -18.51 15.88
C LEU A 76 27.07 -18.65 15.47
N SER A 77 27.36 -19.51 14.50
CA SER A 77 28.72 -19.70 13.95
C SER A 77 28.99 -18.87 12.70
N ASP A 78 28.09 -17.95 12.34
CA ASP A 78 28.18 -17.14 11.13
C ASP A 78 28.32 -17.96 9.83
N SER A 79 27.85 -19.22 9.85
CA SER A 79 27.92 -20.12 8.69
C SER A 79 26.81 -19.87 7.69
N ILE A 80 25.72 -19.22 8.09
CA ILE A 80 24.60 -18.80 7.25
C ILE A 80 24.14 -17.39 7.63
N TYR A 81 23.51 -16.71 6.67
CA TYR A 81 22.73 -15.50 6.93
C TYR A 81 21.34 -15.63 6.32
N ILE A 82 20.39 -14.87 6.88
CA ILE A 82 19.00 -14.81 6.40
C ILE A 82 18.75 -13.42 5.83
N ARG A 83 18.15 -13.36 4.64
CA ARG A 83 17.66 -12.13 4.01
C ARG A 83 16.25 -12.33 3.49
N SER A 84 15.50 -11.25 3.42
CA SER A 84 14.24 -11.22 2.70
C SER A 84 14.51 -11.06 1.18
N ASN A 85 13.62 -11.61 0.36
CA ASN A 85 13.63 -11.38 -1.09
C ASN A 85 12.36 -10.62 -1.48
N ILE A 86 12.38 -9.32 -1.26
CA ILE A 86 11.27 -8.42 -1.62
C ILE A 86 11.54 -7.85 -3.02
N THR A 87 10.56 -8.00 -3.91
CA THR A 87 10.56 -7.42 -5.26
C THR A 87 9.24 -6.70 -5.49
N PHE A 88 9.11 -5.99 -6.63
CA PHE A 88 7.81 -5.37 -7.01
C PHE A 88 6.68 -6.40 -7.12
N ASP A 89 7.01 -7.66 -7.46
CA ASP A 89 6.04 -8.75 -7.64
C ASP A 89 5.87 -9.62 -6.39
N ASN A 90 6.81 -9.55 -5.44
CA ASN A 90 6.80 -10.36 -4.23
C ASN A 90 6.95 -9.47 -2.98
N LEU A 91 5.83 -9.19 -2.35
CA LEU A 91 5.74 -8.45 -1.09
C LEU A 91 5.36 -9.36 0.10
N ASP A 92 5.34 -10.69 -0.11
CA ASP A 92 4.94 -11.66 0.92
C ASP A 92 5.75 -11.56 2.23
N PRO A 93 7.08 -11.27 2.21
CA PRO A 93 7.82 -11.08 3.46
C PRO A 93 7.28 -9.95 4.34
N LEU A 94 6.83 -8.84 3.74
CA LEU A 94 6.22 -7.73 4.46
C LEU A 94 4.87 -8.13 5.07
N SER A 95 4.00 -8.78 4.29
CA SER A 95 2.71 -9.29 4.77
C SER A 95 2.90 -10.31 5.89
N THR A 96 3.86 -11.24 5.74
CA THR A 96 4.18 -12.26 6.75
C THR A 96 4.65 -11.62 8.06
N TYR A 97 5.44 -10.55 7.98
CA TYR A 97 5.88 -9.82 9.17
C TYR A 97 4.71 -9.18 9.92
N LEU A 98 3.77 -8.55 9.22
CA LEU A 98 2.60 -7.95 9.87
C LEU A 98 1.85 -8.96 10.72
N GLY A 99 1.64 -10.17 10.22
CA GLY A 99 0.92 -11.23 10.92
C GLY A 99 -0.57 -10.93 11.06
N LYS A 100 -1.26 -11.79 11.78
CA LYS A 100 -2.70 -11.67 12.12
C LYS A 100 -2.86 -11.77 13.63
N PRO A 101 -3.69 -10.93 14.28
CA PRO A 101 -3.85 -10.98 15.73
C PRO A 101 -4.76 -12.14 16.15
N GLY A 102 -4.52 -12.69 17.33
CA GLY A 102 -5.38 -13.69 17.93
C GLY A 102 -4.64 -14.94 18.41
N ASN A 103 -5.31 -16.07 18.34
CA ASN A 103 -4.88 -17.35 18.92
C ASN A 103 -3.51 -17.82 18.38
N PRO A 104 -2.47 -17.91 19.22
CA PRO A 104 -1.14 -18.37 18.80
C PRO A 104 -1.11 -19.82 18.28
N GLU A 105 -1.99 -20.69 18.76
CA GLU A 105 -2.08 -22.08 18.29
C GLU A 105 -2.60 -22.17 16.86
N LYS A 106 -3.30 -21.11 16.38
CA LYS A 106 -3.78 -20.96 15.02
C LYS A 106 -2.90 -20.05 14.17
N GLY A 107 -1.66 -19.78 14.61
CA GLY A 107 -0.73 -18.90 13.90
C GLY A 107 -0.97 -17.40 14.11
N GLY A 108 -1.80 -17.04 15.09
CA GLY A 108 -1.98 -15.65 15.50
C GLY A 108 -0.83 -15.11 16.32
N ILE A 109 -0.77 -13.80 16.46
CA ILE A 109 0.15 -13.10 17.37
C ILE A 109 -0.64 -12.31 18.42
N PRO A 110 -0.06 -12.04 19.61
CA PRO A 110 -0.72 -11.21 20.62
C PRO A 110 -1.13 -9.85 20.04
N PHE A 111 -2.31 -9.36 20.40
CA PHE A 111 -2.85 -8.10 19.86
C PHE A 111 -1.92 -6.89 20.11
N ALA A 112 -1.25 -6.84 21.25
CA ALA A 112 -0.25 -5.80 21.56
C ALA A 112 0.93 -5.84 20.58
N GLU A 113 1.43 -7.02 20.23
CA GLU A 113 2.51 -7.19 19.23
C GLU A 113 2.02 -6.82 17.83
N TYR A 114 0.78 -7.19 17.49
CA TYR A 114 0.16 -6.80 16.23
C TYR A 114 0.07 -5.28 16.09
N LYS A 115 -0.40 -4.56 17.12
CA LYS A 115 -0.43 -3.09 17.14
C LYS A 115 0.96 -2.48 16.96
N ARG A 116 1.98 -3.04 17.61
CA ARG A 116 3.36 -2.59 17.47
C ARG A 116 3.83 -2.69 16.01
N ARG A 117 3.57 -3.82 15.34
CA ARG A 117 3.92 -4.04 13.93
C ARG A 117 3.13 -3.13 12.99
N GLN A 118 1.86 -2.88 13.29
CA GLN A 118 1.02 -1.92 12.56
C GLN A 118 1.61 -0.49 12.63
N ASN A 119 2.05 -0.05 13.80
CA ASN A 119 2.69 1.26 13.96
C ASN A 119 4.02 1.35 13.19
N GLN A 120 4.84 0.31 13.21
CA GLN A 120 6.06 0.27 12.40
C GLN A 120 5.76 0.38 10.91
N HIS A 121 4.74 -0.34 10.43
CA HIS A 121 4.31 -0.23 9.04
C HIS A 121 3.81 1.18 8.70
N ARG A 122 3.01 1.79 9.59
CA ARG A 122 2.52 3.16 9.42
C ARG A 122 3.66 4.17 9.24
N GLU A 123 4.65 4.11 10.13
CA GLU A 123 5.82 4.99 10.04
C GLU A 123 6.62 4.75 8.75
N ALA A 124 6.79 3.49 8.37
CA ALA A 124 7.48 3.11 7.14
C ALA A 124 6.74 3.62 5.90
N GLU A 125 5.42 3.51 5.86
CA GLU A 125 4.59 3.98 4.74
C GLU A 125 4.63 5.51 4.62
N ILE A 126 4.48 6.24 5.74
CA ILE A 126 4.62 7.71 5.76
C ILE A 126 5.98 8.14 5.20
N ARG A 127 7.08 7.54 5.68
CA ARG A 127 8.42 7.85 5.21
C ARG A 127 8.60 7.52 3.73
N SER A 128 8.08 6.37 3.27
CA SER A 128 8.15 5.98 1.86
C SER A 128 7.38 6.94 0.95
N LEU A 129 6.26 7.48 1.40
CA LEU A 129 5.50 8.49 0.68
C LEU A 129 6.22 9.84 0.66
N MET A 130 6.88 10.22 1.75
CA MET A 130 7.68 11.45 1.82
C MET A 130 8.96 11.38 0.97
N ASP A 131 9.52 10.19 0.74
CA ASP A 131 10.67 9.97 -0.15
C ASP A 131 10.35 10.28 -1.64
N VAL A 132 9.08 10.34 -2.05
CA VAL A 132 8.67 10.53 -3.44
C VAL A 132 9.32 11.76 -4.08
N ALA A 133 9.34 12.89 -3.38
CA ALA A 133 9.95 14.13 -3.88
C ALA A 133 11.45 13.93 -4.20
N GLU A 134 12.20 13.32 -3.28
CA GLU A 134 13.63 13.03 -3.47
C GLU A 134 13.85 12.04 -4.63
N PHE A 135 12.97 11.04 -4.78
CA PHE A 135 13.10 10.06 -5.86
C PHE A 135 12.77 10.61 -7.24
N ILE A 136 11.94 11.63 -7.36
CA ILE A 136 11.75 12.37 -8.61
C ILE A 136 13.07 13.02 -9.06
N GLU A 137 13.81 13.62 -8.13
CA GLU A 137 15.13 14.20 -8.41
C GLU A 137 16.16 13.11 -8.77
N ARG A 138 16.22 12.02 -7.99
CA ARG A 138 17.12 10.88 -8.25
C ARG A 138 16.84 10.21 -9.58
N ALA A 139 15.57 10.09 -9.99
CA ALA A 139 15.19 9.52 -11.27
C ALA A 139 15.82 10.29 -12.43
N ARG A 140 15.85 11.61 -12.34
CA ARG A 140 16.50 12.48 -13.34
C ARG A 140 18.03 12.42 -13.25
N ASP A 141 18.57 12.68 -12.09
CA ASP A 141 20.00 12.87 -11.90
C ASP A 141 20.80 11.59 -12.15
N ILE A 142 20.34 10.48 -11.59
CA ILE A 142 21.06 9.21 -11.59
C ILE A 142 20.70 8.39 -12.82
N TYR A 143 19.39 8.25 -13.08
CA TYR A 143 18.89 7.27 -14.04
C TYR A 143 18.49 7.89 -15.39
N ARG A 144 18.41 9.23 -15.48
CA ARG A 144 18.09 9.98 -16.68
C ARG A 144 16.66 9.76 -17.20
N TYR A 145 15.74 9.41 -16.31
CA TYR A 145 14.32 9.36 -16.62
C TYR A 145 13.71 10.76 -16.60
N ASP A 146 12.95 11.11 -17.62
CA ASP A 146 12.24 12.40 -17.68
C ASP A 146 10.95 12.37 -16.87
N HIS A 147 10.33 11.20 -16.76
CA HIS A 147 9.02 11.03 -16.14
C HIS A 147 9.09 10.12 -14.90
N PHE A 148 8.07 10.24 -14.05
CA PHE A 148 8.02 9.51 -12.78
C PHE A 148 6.60 9.00 -12.49
N VAL A 149 6.47 7.74 -12.13
CA VAL A 149 5.21 7.15 -11.67
C VAL A 149 5.39 6.47 -10.31
N CYS A 150 4.54 6.86 -9.36
CA CYS A 150 4.47 6.27 -8.01
C CYS A 150 3.23 5.40 -7.89
N ASP A 151 3.41 4.10 -7.60
CA ASP A 151 2.36 3.22 -7.06
C ASP A 151 2.35 3.39 -5.54
N SER A 152 1.31 4.02 -5.01
CA SER A 152 1.20 4.34 -3.57
C SER A 152 0.83 3.15 -2.68
N GLY A 153 0.70 1.95 -3.26
CA GLY A 153 0.13 0.82 -2.51
C GLY A 153 -1.38 0.95 -2.30
N GLY A 154 -1.90 0.17 -1.35
CA GLY A 154 -3.34 0.08 -1.08
C GLY A 154 -3.78 0.69 0.26
N SER A 155 -2.94 1.44 0.95
CA SER A 155 -3.20 1.96 2.31
C SER A 155 -2.93 3.45 2.50
N LEU A 156 -2.60 4.18 1.45
CA LEU A 156 -2.36 5.64 1.52
C LEU A 156 -3.41 6.37 2.38
N CYS A 157 -4.69 6.07 2.20
CA CYS A 157 -5.77 6.71 2.94
C CYS A 157 -5.81 6.41 4.45
N GLU A 158 -5.06 5.41 4.92
CA GLU A 158 -4.95 5.04 6.34
C GLU A 158 -3.84 5.81 7.07
N VAL A 159 -2.93 6.45 6.34
CA VAL A 159 -1.76 7.13 6.90
C VAL A 159 -1.82 8.65 6.76
N VAL A 160 -2.81 9.17 6.04
CA VAL A 160 -3.08 10.59 5.83
C VAL A 160 -4.41 11.02 6.44
N ASP A 161 -4.57 12.30 6.68
CA ASP A 161 -5.85 12.90 7.09
C ASP A 161 -6.42 13.77 5.95
N PRO A 162 -7.40 13.26 5.18
CA PRO A 162 -7.98 14.02 4.08
C PRO A 162 -8.85 15.22 4.53
N ASP A 163 -9.13 15.35 5.84
CA ASP A 163 -9.81 16.48 6.45
C ASP A 163 -8.86 17.61 6.84
N ASN A 164 -7.57 17.29 6.95
CA ASN A 164 -6.53 18.25 7.26
C ASN A 164 -5.88 18.79 5.97
N ALA A 165 -6.18 20.04 5.62
CA ALA A 165 -5.61 20.69 4.43
C ALA A 165 -4.06 20.80 4.48
N ASP A 166 -3.48 20.73 5.67
CA ASP A 166 -2.05 20.81 5.92
C ASP A 166 -1.41 19.44 6.21
N ASP A 167 -2.10 18.33 5.89
CA ASP A 167 -1.50 17.00 6.01
C ASP A 167 -0.18 16.95 5.23
N PRO A 168 0.96 16.67 5.89
CA PRO A 168 2.27 16.82 5.28
C PRO A 168 2.51 15.83 4.13
N VAL A 169 1.92 14.64 4.18
CA VAL A 169 2.06 13.61 3.14
C VAL A 169 1.26 14.01 1.91
N LEU A 170 -0.03 14.36 2.08
CA LEU A 170 -0.89 14.80 0.98
C LEU A 170 -0.33 16.05 0.32
N LYS A 171 0.15 17.00 1.11
CA LYS A 171 0.77 18.22 0.59
C LYS A 171 2.03 17.90 -0.21
N SER A 172 2.93 17.08 0.32
CA SER A 172 4.15 16.68 -0.39
C SER A 172 3.83 16.00 -1.72
N LEU A 173 2.88 15.04 -1.73
CA LEU A 173 2.48 14.35 -2.95
C LEU A 173 1.81 15.31 -3.95
N ALA A 174 0.88 16.16 -3.50
CA ALA A 174 0.15 17.09 -4.35
C ALA A 174 1.03 18.20 -4.94
N ASP A 175 2.09 18.61 -4.22
CA ASP A 175 3.04 19.60 -4.71
C ASP A 175 3.99 19.03 -5.77
N ASN A 176 4.33 17.75 -5.69
CA ASN A 176 5.32 17.11 -6.54
C ASN A 176 4.74 16.22 -7.65
N THR A 177 3.51 15.73 -7.50
CA THR A 177 2.88 14.79 -8.46
C THR A 177 1.45 15.18 -8.79
N LEU A 178 0.94 14.70 -9.92
CA LEU A 178 -0.49 14.61 -10.19
C LEU A 178 -1.03 13.39 -9.47
N LEU A 179 -2.02 13.57 -8.58
CA LEU A 179 -2.67 12.47 -7.85
C LEU A 179 -3.79 11.87 -8.71
N LEU A 180 -3.65 10.60 -9.08
CA LEU A 180 -4.62 9.85 -9.89
C LEU A 180 -5.28 8.75 -9.04
N TYR A 181 -6.55 8.93 -8.73
CA TYR A 181 -7.38 7.93 -8.07
C TYR A 181 -7.99 6.97 -9.08
N ILE A 182 -7.76 5.66 -8.91
CA ILE A 182 -8.49 4.64 -9.64
C ILE A 182 -9.66 4.18 -8.76
N ARG A 183 -10.87 4.55 -9.16
CA ARG A 183 -12.10 4.18 -8.46
C ARG A 183 -12.52 2.77 -8.83
N GLY A 184 -12.62 1.88 -7.81
CA GLY A 184 -13.24 0.57 -7.94
C GLY A 184 -14.77 0.64 -7.97
N ASN A 185 -15.41 -0.45 -8.35
CA ASN A 185 -16.87 -0.60 -8.32
C ASN A 185 -17.33 -1.64 -7.28
N ALA A 186 -18.64 -1.76 -7.06
CA ALA A 186 -19.20 -2.71 -6.10
C ALA A 186 -18.90 -4.19 -6.46
N ALA A 187 -18.89 -4.53 -7.75
CA ALA A 187 -18.55 -5.89 -8.21
C ALA A 187 -17.09 -6.22 -7.90
N HIS A 188 -16.18 -5.25 -8.06
CA HIS A 188 -14.78 -5.40 -7.68
C HIS A 188 -14.62 -5.64 -6.17
N THR A 189 -15.33 -4.87 -5.35
CA THR A 189 -15.31 -5.04 -3.89
C THR A 189 -15.74 -6.44 -3.48
N ASN A 190 -16.83 -6.96 -4.05
CA ASN A 190 -17.29 -8.32 -3.80
C ASN A 190 -16.25 -9.37 -4.22
N THR A 191 -15.64 -9.20 -5.38
CA THR A 191 -14.58 -10.10 -5.88
C THR A 191 -13.36 -10.11 -4.95
N LEU A 192 -12.98 -8.95 -4.41
CA LEU A 192 -11.88 -8.86 -3.43
C LEU A 192 -12.21 -9.63 -2.15
N VAL A 193 -13.41 -9.46 -1.60
CA VAL A 193 -13.87 -10.18 -0.41
C VAL A 193 -13.85 -11.70 -0.64
N GLU A 194 -14.39 -12.18 -1.76
CA GLU A 194 -14.39 -13.60 -2.10
C GLU A 194 -12.97 -14.19 -2.22
N ARG A 195 -12.06 -13.44 -2.85
CA ARG A 195 -10.64 -13.84 -2.94
C ARG A 195 -9.98 -13.85 -1.57
N PHE A 196 -10.26 -12.86 -0.74
CA PHE A 196 -9.68 -12.73 0.58
C PHE A 196 -10.17 -13.82 1.54
N ARG A 197 -11.43 -14.23 1.44
CA ARG A 197 -11.99 -15.38 2.20
C ARG A 197 -11.27 -16.68 1.92
N LYS A 198 -10.81 -16.90 0.66
CA LYS A 198 -10.07 -18.10 0.29
C LYS A 198 -8.63 -18.11 0.81
N TYR A 199 -8.02 -16.94 0.88
CA TYR A 199 -6.61 -16.75 1.29
C TYR A 199 -6.47 -15.49 2.14
N PRO A 200 -6.87 -15.53 3.44
CA PRO A 200 -6.78 -14.38 4.32
C PRO A 200 -5.33 -13.95 4.52
N LYS A 201 -5.01 -12.71 4.15
CA LYS A 201 -3.68 -12.12 4.30
C LYS A 201 -3.65 -11.12 5.45
N PRO A 202 -2.50 -10.90 6.08
CA PRO A 202 -2.31 -9.76 6.97
C PRO A 202 -2.61 -8.44 6.24
N MET A 203 -3.33 -7.55 6.92
CA MET A 203 -3.68 -6.23 6.41
C MET A 203 -3.18 -5.15 7.36
N TYR A 204 -2.90 -3.98 6.79
CA TYR A 204 -2.64 -2.78 7.56
C TYR A 204 -3.96 -2.05 7.85
N TYR A 205 -4.09 -1.53 9.07
CA TYR A 205 -5.24 -0.77 9.56
C TYR A 205 -4.76 0.50 10.26
N GLN A 206 -5.50 1.58 10.09
CA GLN A 206 -5.32 2.78 10.90
C GLN A 206 -5.57 2.45 12.39
N PRO A 207 -4.74 2.97 13.33
CA PRO A 207 -4.77 2.51 14.74
C PRO A 207 -6.12 2.59 15.43
N GLN A 208 -6.83 3.73 15.32
CA GLN A 208 -8.14 3.91 15.97
C GLN A 208 -9.19 2.98 15.35
N PHE A 209 -9.17 2.80 14.03
CA PHE A 209 -10.05 1.87 13.34
C PHE A 209 -9.78 0.43 13.78
N LEU A 210 -8.52 0.02 13.87
CA LEU A 210 -8.15 -1.32 14.33
C LEU A 210 -8.67 -1.60 15.74
N GLU A 211 -8.44 -0.69 16.67
CA GLU A 211 -8.87 -0.87 18.07
C GLU A 211 -10.39 -0.97 18.19
N ALA A 212 -11.11 -0.07 17.51
CA ALA A 212 -12.57 -0.11 17.49
C ALA A 212 -13.11 -1.42 16.89
N LYS A 213 -12.53 -1.87 15.76
CA LYS A 213 -12.96 -3.10 15.09
C LYS A 213 -12.55 -4.37 15.82
N TRP A 214 -11.45 -4.36 16.55
CA TRP A 214 -11.07 -5.46 17.43
C TRP A 214 -12.08 -5.70 18.53
N GLU A 215 -12.47 -4.65 19.25
CA GLU A 215 -13.47 -4.74 20.30
C GLU A 215 -14.88 -5.07 19.78
N GLU A 216 -15.26 -4.51 18.63
CA GLU A 216 -16.50 -4.85 17.95
C GLU A 216 -16.57 -6.35 17.59
N TYR A 217 -15.52 -6.88 16.96
CA TYR A 217 -15.44 -8.30 16.60
C TYR A 217 -15.54 -9.22 17.81
N LYS A 218 -14.83 -8.90 18.89
CA LYS A 218 -14.88 -9.67 20.15
C LYS A 218 -16.28 -9.64 20.76
N SER A 219 -16.92 -8.48 20.75
CA SER A 219 -18.28 -8.32 21.27
C SER A 219 -19.29 -9.15 20.47
N LEU A 220 -19.26 -9.08 19.14
CA LEU A 220 -20.13 -9.83 18.23
C LEU A 220 -20.00 -11.34 18.42
N ASN A 221 -18.78 -11.83 18.66
CA ASN A 221 -18.47 -13.25 18.82
C ASN A 221 -18.45 -13.70 20.29
N LYS A 222 -18.77 -12.82 21.24
CA LYS A 222 -18.75 -13.09 22.70
C LYS A 222 -17.41 -13.57 23.21
N ILE A 223 -16.32 -13.09 22.62
CA ILE A 223 -14.94 -13.43 23.00
C ILE A 223 -14.45 -12.45 24.06
N LYS A 224 -13.94 -12.99 25.18
CA LYS A 224 -13.39 -12.19 26.30
C LYS A 224 -11.87 -12.11 26.29
N ASP A 225 -11.23 -13.18 25.84
CA ASP A 225 -9.76 -13.30 25.80
C ASP A 225 -9.25 -13.07 24.39
N ASP A 226 -8.32 -12.15 24.22
CA ASP A 226 -7.69 -11.83 22.93
C ASP A 226 -7.07 -13.07 22.26
N ASN A 227 -6.50 -14.00 23.08
CA ASN A 227 -5.92 -15.24 22.60
C ASN A 227 -6.96 -16.27 22.12
N ALA A 228 -8.25 -16.05 22.35
CA ALA A 228 -9.33 -16.90 21.83
C ALA A 228 -9.85 -16.44 20.45
N VAL A 229 -9.42 -15.27 19.97
CA VAL A 229 -9.81 -14.76 18.65
C VAL A 229 -9.22 -15.64 17.55
N ASP A 230 -10.06 -16.06 16.59
CA ASP A 230 -9.60 -16.75 15.40
C ASP A 230 -8.92 -15.74 14.45
N PRO A 231 -7.60 -15.90 14.14
CA PRO A 231 -6.85 -14.92 13.35
C PRO A 231 -7.40 -14.73 11.93
N ASP A 232 -7.81 -15.82 11.29
CA ASP A 232 -8.36 -15.78 9.92
C ASP A 232 -9.78 -15.22 9.92
N GLY A 233 -10.58 -15.59 10.93
CA GLY A 233 -11.92 -15.04 11.10
C GLY A 233 -11.91 -13.52 11.29
N PHE A 234 -11.04 -13.01 12.15
CA PHE A 234 -10.86 -11.56 12.30
C PHE A 234 -10.34 -10.91 11.02
N ALA A 235 -9.34 -11.51 10.36
CA ALA A 235 -8.78 -10.95 9.14
C ALA A 235 -9.83 -10.80 8.03
N VAL A 236 -10.68 -11.82 7.84
CA VAL A 236 -11.75 -11.78 6.82
C VAL A 236 -12.81 -10.73 7.16
N TRP A 237 -13.33 -10.76 8.39
CA TRP A 237 -14.33 -9.79 8.81
C TRP A 237 -13.78 -8.36 8.80
N GLY A 238 -12.57 -8.16 9.32
CA GLY A 238 -11.92 -6.86 9.36
C GLY A 238 -11.63 -6.30 7.97
N PHE A 239 -11.29 -7.17 7.00
CA PHE A 239 -11.10 -6.76 5.61
C PHE A 239 -12.39 -6.22 4.98
N GLU A 240 -13.53 -6.84 5.21
CA GLU A 240 -14.82 -6.34 4.74
C GLU A 240 -15.11 -4.94 5.31
N GLN A 241 -14.87 -4.76 6.62
CA GLN A 241 -15.03 -3.45 7.26
C GLN A 241 -14.08 -2.40 6.69
N LEU A 242 -12.83 -2.80 6.44
CA LEU A 242 -11.78 -1.93 5.90
C LEU A 242 -12.10 -1.42 4.49
N LEU A 243 -12.67 -2.26 3.63
CA LEU A 243 -13.08 -1.86 2.28
C LEU A 243 -14.09 -0.70 2.32
N HIS A 244 -15.11 -0.82 3.18
CA HIS A 244 -16.11 0.23 3.36
C HIS A 244 -15.55 1.50 4.01
N HIS A 245 -14.57 1.36 4.89
CA HIS A 245 -13.89 2.49 5.52
C HIS A 245 -13.03 3.29 4.53
N ARG A 246 -12.30 2.60 3.65
CA ARG A 246 -11.33 3.21 2.73
C ARG A 246 -11.95 3.97 1.57
N VAL A 247 -13.08 3.50 1.03
CA VAL A 247 -13.69 4.11 -0.17
C VAL A 247 -13.95 5.61 0.02
N PRO A 248 -14.67 6.06 1.08
CA PRO A 248 -14.93 7.49 1.26
C PRO A 248 -13.65 8.32 1.50
N LEU A 249 -12.62 7.74 2.12
CA LEU A 249 -11.34 8.41 2.32
C LEU A 249 -10.61 8.66 0.99
N TYR A 250 -10.56 7.65 0.11
CA TYR A 250 -10.00 7.80 -1.22
C TYR A 250 -10.74 8.82 -2.07
N GLU A 251 -12.09 8.80 -2.04
CA GLU A 251 -12.93 9.77 -2.73
C GLU A 251 -12.60 11.20 -2.28
N LYS A 252 -12.45 11.40 -0.97
CA LYS A 252 -12.13 12.70 -0.39
C LYS A 252 -10.76 13.20 -0.80
N ILE A 253 -9.73 12.33 -0.77
CA ILE A 253 -8.39 12.67 -1.26
C ILE A 253 -8.46 13.08 -2.73
N ALA A 254 -9.18 12.34 -3.57
CA ALA A 254 -9.32 12.64 -5.00
C ALA A 254 -10.06 13.96 -5.23
N GLN A 255 -11.16 14.20 -4.52
CA GLN A 255 -11.92 15.45 -4.61
C GLN A 255 -11.09 16.66 -4.25
N THR A 256 -10.25 16.55 -3.22
CA THR A 256 -9.46 17.68 -2.71
C THR A 256 -8.16 17.87 -3.50
N HIS A 257 -7.45 16.80 -3.81
CA HIS A 257 -6.06 16.89 -4.30
C HIS A 257 -5.81 16.25 -5.66
N GLY A 258 -6.72 15.38 -6.16
CA GLY A 258 -6.43 14.54 -7.31
C GLY A 258 -7.47 14.59 -8.44
N TYR A 259 -7.36 13.62 -9.32
CA TYR A 259 -8.27 13.34 -10.43
C TYR A 259 -8.72 11.88 -10.33
N THR A 260 -9.89 11.55 -10.88
CA THR A 260 -10.48 10.23 -10.76
C THR A 260 -10.69 9.59 -12.13
N VAL A 261 -10.32 8.30 -12.24
CA VAL A 261 -10.67 7.45 -13.38
C VAL A 261 -11.37 6.19 -12.85
N ALA A 262 -12.21 5.57 -13.66
CA ALA A 262 -12.83 4.31 -13.30
C ALA A 262 -11.85 3.13 -13.54
N MET A 263 -11.94 2.08 -12.76
CA MET A 263 -11.10 0.89 -12.97
C MET A 263 -11.35 0.22 -14.33
N GLU A 264 -12.53 0.42 -14.90
CA GLU A 264 -12.92 -0.07 -16.22
C GLU A 264 -12.14 0.62 -17.35
N ASP A 265 -11.61 1.81 -17.10
CA ASP A 265 -10.82 2.57 -18.06
C ASP A 265 -9.36 2.08 -18.14
N ILE A 266 -8.91 1.22 -17.20
CA ILE A 266 -7.52 0.77 -17.12
C ILE A 266 -7.17 -0.31 -18.16
N PRO A 267 -7.98 -1.37 -18.37
CA PRO A 267 -7.63 -2.45 -19.29
C PRO A 267 -7.33 -2.01 -20.75
N PRO A 268 -7.97 -0.96 -21.29
CA PRO A 268 -7.64 -0.44 -22.61
C PRO A 268 -6.27 0.23 -22.74
N VAL A 269 -5.69 0.70 -21.62
CA VAL A 269 -4.40 1.43 -21.61
C VAL A 269 -3.26 0.45 -21.88
N LYS A 270 -2.54 0.62 -22.99
CA LYS A 270 -1.45 -0.25 -23.42
C LYS A 270 -0.15 0.49 -23.70
N THR A 271 -0.22 1.79 -23.90
CA THR A 271 0.90 2.66 -24.26
C THR A 271 0.92 3.91 -23.39
N GLU A 272 2.03 4.65 -23.41
CA GLU A 272 2.12 5.98 -22.79
C GLU A 272 1.07 6.93 -23.36
N GLU A 273 0.81 6.88 -24.67
CA GLU A 273 -0.19 7.73 -25.34
C GLU A 273 -1.60 7.46 -24.78
N ASP A 274 -1.97 6.19 -24.58
CA ASP A 274 -3.24 5.80 -23.96
C ASP A 274 -3.34 6.33 -22.53
N PHE A 275 -2.24 6.23 -21.76
CA PHE A 275 -2.15 6.73 -20.40
C PHE A 275 -2.31 8.26 -20.34
N LEU A 276 -1.61 8.99 -21.19
CA LEU A 276 -1.73 10.44 -21.27
C LEU A 276 -3.12 10.89 -21.73
N ALA A 277 -3.73 10.15 -22.66
CA ALA A 277 -5.11 10.39 -23.08
C ALA A 277 -6.12 10.13 -21.95
N LEU A 278 -5.91 9.08 -21.12
CA LEU A 278 -6.71 8.80 -19.92
C LEU A 278 -6.61 9.96 -18.92
N LEU A 279 -5.40 10.42 -18.63
CA LEU A 279 -5.16 11.55 -17.72
C LEU A 279 -5.77 12.85 -18.23
N SER A 280 -5.60 13.14 -19.54
CA SER A 280 -6.18 14.33 -20.16
C SER A 280 -7.70 14.36 -19.96
N ARG A 281 -8.40 13.26 -20.26
CA ARG A 281 -9.84 13.16 -20.03
C ARG A 281 -10.23 13.36 -18.55
N ALA A 282 -9.46 12.76 -17.63
CA ALA A 282 -9.72 12.92 -16.20
C ALA A 282 -9.52 14.36 -15.71
N ILE A 283 -8.55 15.08 -16.26
CA ILE A 283 -8.32 16.50 -15.95
C ILE A 283 -9.44 17.37 -16.53
N ASP A 284 -9.81 17.16 -17.78
CA ASP A 284 -10.80 17.98 -18.51
C ASP A 284 -12.25 17.74 -18.02
N SER A 285 -12.50 16.61 -17.35
CA SER A 285 -13.83 16.25 -16.80
C SER A 285 -14.09 16.79 -15.39
N ARG A 286 -13.12 17.45 -14.77
CA ARG A 286 -13.21 18.01 -13.42
C ARG A 286 -13.62 19.47 -13.47
#